data_d9e2466638c0dd18a5cdb9b952a44a57
#
_entry.id   d9e2466638c0dd18a5cdb9b952a44a57
#
_cell.length_a   1.000
_cell.length_b   1.000
_cell.length_c   1.000
_cell.angle_alpha   90.00
_cell.angle_beta   90.00
_cell.angle_gamma   90.00
#
_symmetry.space_group_name_H-M   'P 1'
#
loop_
_entity.id
_entity.type
_entity.pdbx_description
1 polymer ?
#
loop_
_entity_poly.entity_id
_entity_poly.type
_entity_poly.pdbx_seq_one_letter_code
_entity_poly.pdbx_strand_id
1 'polypeptide(L)'
;MQKMRLGKTNLMATRVGFGGIPIQRLGEDEAVAVVRRCLDLGVNFIDTANGYTTSEGRIGKAIAGRRDGLILATKTLSRKPEGIAKHLQQSLSQLGTDYIDLYQMHSVSDFATLDFVLSPGGPLSTMEDAKKAGKIRHIGVTSHQLDVAKKAVASGRFETIMFPFNFVTDEAAVELLPLCRQHDVGFIDMKPLAGGMISNATIAFKYLFQFPGVLTIPGIEKVQEIEEIVRILDGPLALTDAEKGEMARLKQQLGARFCHRCDYCQPCKEGIAISTVMTYPSLAARLPAEGLYNGFWGALMEKAAACSKCHECEERCPYHLPISDMIAEFYEQYEKDKLNYQGTTGAR
;
A
#
# COMPACT_ATOMS: atom_id res chain seq x y z
N MET A 1 -0.70 15.94 16.54
CA MET A 1 -0.12 15.44 15.28
C MET A 1 -0.21 16.52 14.19
N GLN A 2 0.85 16.76 13.41
CA GLN A 2 0.90 17.80 12.36
C GLN A 2 -0.04 17.44 11.19
N LYS A 3 -0.83 18.41 10.70
CA LYS A 3 -1.69 18.26 9.51
C LYS A 3 -1.06 18.96 8.31
N MET A 4 -1.45 18.48 7.13
CA MET A 4 -1.05 19.04 5.84
C MET A 4 -2.23 19.03 4.87
N ARG A 5 -2.21 19.91 3.88
CA ARG A 5 -3.17 19.90 2.77
C ARG A 5 -2.80 18.79 1.78
N LEU A 6 -3.74 17.93 1.44
CA LEU A 6 -3.54 16.83 0.51
C LEU A 6 -3.86 17.26 -0.93
N GLY A 7 -2.94 17.99 -1.56
CA GLY A 7 -3.10 18.50 -2.92
C GLY A 7 -4.42 19.25 -3.13
N LYS A 8 -4.92 19.26 -4.36
CA LYS A 8 -6.18 19.92 -4.76
C LYS A 8 -7.46 19.35 -4.12
N THR A 9 -7.37 18.28 -3.32
CA THR A 9 -8.50 17.81 -2.52
C THR A 9 -8.88 18.80 -1.43
N ASN A 10 -7.94 19.65 -1.00
CA ASN A 10 -8.03 20.54 0.17
C ASN A 10 -8.33 19.84 1.50
N LEU A 11 -8.28 18.51 1.55
CA LEU A 11 -8.39 17.76 2.79
C LEU A 11 -7.17 18.05 3.68
N MET A 12 -7.44 18.38 4.96
CA MET A 12 -6.41 18.61 5.98
C MET A 12 -6.11 17.30 6.72
N ALA A 13 -5.23 16.49 6.13
CA ALA A 13 -4.85 15.19 6.66
C ALA A 13 -3.66 15.29 7.63
N THR A 14 -3.63 14.43 8.65
CA THR A 14 -2.43 14.23 9.46
C THR A 14 -1.32 13.65 8.58
N ARG A 15 -0.06 14.08 8.79
CA ARG A 15 1.09 13.61 7.99
C ARG A 15 1.35 12.11 8.14
N VAL A 16 0.87 11.51 9.21
CA VAL A 16 0.77 10.06 9.38
C VAL A 16 -0.70 9.68 9.40
N GLY A 17 -1.09 8.80 8.51
CA GLY A 17 -2.38 8.13 8.46
C GLY A 17 -2.29 6.69 8.96
N PHE A 18 -3.40 6.00 8.95
CA PHE A 18 -3.52 4.58 9.29
C PHE A 18 -3.62 3.74 8.02
N GLY A 19 -2.72 2.76 7.84
CA GLY A 19 -2.79 1.76 6.78
C GLY A 19 -3.45 0.48 7.27
N GLY A 20 -4.66 0.18 6.77
CA GLY A 20 -5.54 -0.87 7.28
C GLY A 20 -5.26 -2.30 6.80
N ILE A 21 -4.18 -2.55 6.03
CA ILE A 21 -3.93 -3.89 5.51
C ILE A 21 -3.57 -4.92 6.59
N PRO A 22 -2.74 -4.63 7.63
CA PRO A 22 -2.35 -5.64 8.61
C PRO A 22 -3.48 -6.09 9.53
N ILE A 23 -4.46 -5.23 9.82
CA ILE A 23 -5.53 -5.58 10.76
C ILE A 23 -6.42 -6.73 10.28
N GLN A 24 -6.31 -7.14 9.01
CA GLN A 24 -7.02 -8.32 8.50
C GLN A 24 -6.68 -9.61 9.27
N ARG A 25 -5.49 -9.71 9.84
CA ARG A 25 -5.00 -10.90 10.56
C ARG A 25 -5.41 -10.94 12.03
N LEU A 26 -5.77 -9.79 12.61
CA LEU A 26 -6.10 -9.67 14.03
C LEU A 26 -7.49 -10.26 14.35
N GLY A 27 -7.77 -10.47 15.60
CA GLY A 27 -9.13 -10.57 16.10
C GLY A 27 -9.88 -9.24 15.90
N GLU A 28 -11.22 -9.29 15.88
CA GLU A 28 -12.01 -8.10 15.64
C GLU A 28 -11.81 -7.02 16.73
N ASP A 29 -11.90 -7.42 18.00
CA ASP A 29 -11.75 -6.49 19.13
C ASP A 29 -10.35 -5.87 19.17
N GLU A 30 -9.31 -6.65 18.86
CA GLU A 30 -7.94 -6.17 18.78
C GLU A 30 -7.77 -5.16 17.65
N ALA A 31 -8.30 -5.46 16.47
CA ALA A 31 -8.25 -4.56 15.32
C ALA A 31 -8.98 -3.23 15.62
N VAL A 32 -10.17 -3.31 16.23
CA VAL A 32 -10.94 -2.13 16.66
C VAL A 32 -10.15 -1.29 17.68
N ALA A 33 -9.50 -1.94 18.65
CA ALA A 33 -8.68 -1.25 19.65
C ALA A 33 -7.49 -0.52 19.03
N VAL A 34 -6.79 -1.14 18.07
CA VAL A 34 -5.68 -0.53 17.33
C VAL A 34 -6.15 0.72 16.57
N VAL A 35 -7.24 0.62 15.80
CA VAL A 35 -7.78 1.76 15.06
C VAL A 35 -8.19 2.88 16.00
N ARG A 36 -8.94 2.58 17.08
CA ARG A 36 -9.34 3.57 18.08
C ARG A 36 -8.14 4.28 18.70
N ARG A 37 -7.08 3.54 19.03
CA ARG A 37 -5.86 4.15 19.57
C ARG A 37 -5.22 5.13 18.61
N CYS A 38 -5.18 4.81 17.30
CA CYS A 38 -4.71 5.75 16.29
C CYS A 38 -5.53 7.05 16.29
N LEU A 39 -6.86 6.93 16.35
CA LEU A 39 -7.77 8.10 16.43
C LEU A 39 -7.54 8.92 17.70
N ASP A 40 -7.36 8.27 18.85
CA ASP A 40 -7.11 8.93 20.14
C ASP A 40 -5.77 9.70 20.14
N LEU A 41 -4.80 9.24 19.38
CA LEU A 41 -3.52 9.92 19.15
C LEU A 41 -3.60 11.00 18.07
N GLY A 42 -4.79 11.25 17.52
CA GLY A 42 -5.09 12.35 16.61
C GLY A 42 -4.85 12.03 15.13
N VAL A 43 -4.67 10.76 14.73
CA VAL A 43 -4.70 10.35 13.31
C VAL A 43 -6.10 10.61 12.77
N ASN A 44 -6.20 11.30 11.62
CA ASN A 44 -7.47 11.57 10.99
C ASN A 44 -7.60 11.03 9.56
N PHE A 45 -6.54 10.44 9.00
CA PHE A 45 -6.56 9.80 7.69
C PHE A 45 -6.52 8.28 7.87
N ILE A 46 -7.54 7.58 7.38
CA ILE A 46 -7.68 6.13 7.47
C ILE A 46 -7.74 5.55 6.07
N ASP A 47 -6.79 4.69 5.72
CA ASP A 47 -6.71 4.02 4.43
C ASP A 47 -7.03 2.53 4.54
N THR A 48 -7.93 2.06 3.68
CA THR A 48 -8.29 0.66 3.52
C THR A 48 -8.54 0.31 2.05
N ALA A 49 -9.14 -0.83 1.76
CA ALA A 49 -9.60 -1.22 0.43
C ALA A 49 -10.70 -2.28 0.53
N ASN A 50 -11.62 -2.29 -0.43
CA ASN A 50 -12.64 -3.34 -0.55
C ASN A 50 -12.03 -4.74 -0.63
N GLY A 51 -10.84 -4.88 -1.24
CA GLY A 51 -10.10 -6.13 -1.30
C GLY A 51 -9.35 -6.54 -0.02
N TYR A 52 -9.43 -5.76 1.08
CA TYR A 52 -8.77 -6.09 2.34
C TYR A 52 -9.71 -6.83 3.29
N THR A 53 -10.31 -7.90 2.81
CA THR A 53 -11.19 -8.86 3.52
C THR A 53 -12.04 -8.23 4.63
N THR A 54 -11.57 -8.24 5.87
CA THR A 54 -12.29 -7.78 7.08
C THR A 54 -11.98 -6.33 7.48
N SER A 55 -11.01 -5.68 6.80
CA SER A 55 -10.48 -4.38 7.24
C SER A 55 -11.55 -3.27 7.27
N GLU A 56 -12.37 -3.13 6.22
CA GLU A 56 -13.42 -2.11 6.18
C GLU A 56 -14.43 -2.26 7.31
N GLY A 57 -14.89 -3.49 7.58
CA GLY A 57 -15.87 -3.73 8.67
C GLY A 57 -15.28 -3.45 10.06
N ARG A 58 -14.02 -3.78 10.30
CA ARG A 58 -13.30 -3.48 11.55
C ARG A 58 -13.09 -2.00 11.75
N ILE A 59 -12.74 -1.28 10.70
CA ILE A 59 -12.62 0.19 10.71
C ILE A 59 -14.01 0.80 10.97
N GLY A 60 -15.06 0.33 10.28
CA GLY A 60 -16.44 0.82 10.51
C GLY A 60 -16.87 0.73 11.98
N LYS A 61 -16.59 -0.40 12.64
CA LYS A 61 -16.85 -0.57 14.08
C LYS A 61 -16.01 0.39 14.94
N ALA A 62 -14.77 0.62 14.58
CA ALA A 62 -13.87 1.50 15.34
C ALA A 62 -14.31 2.97 15.28
N ILE A 63 -14.79 3.43 14.12
CA ILE A 63 -15.17 4.83 13.87
C ILE A 63 -16.64 5.13 14.16
N ALA A 64 -17.42 4.13 14.61
CA ALA A 64 -18.82 4.34 14.96
C ALA A 64 -18.96 5.47 16.00
N GLY A 65 -19.75 6.50 15.67
CA GLY A 65 -19.90 7.72 16.47
C GLY A 65 -18.72 8.70 16.42
N ARG A 66 -17.72 8.45 15.57
CA ARG A 66 -16.48 9.26 15.45
C ARG A 66 -16.16 9.65 14.00
N ARG A 67 -17.18 9.66 13.11
CA ARG A 67 -16.98 9.93 11.68
C ARG A 67 -16.50 11.35 11.38
N ASP A 68 -16.92 12.31 12.17
CA ASP A 68 -16.64 13.73 11.95
C ASP A 68 -15.15 14.04 12.07
N GLY A 69 -14.63 14.80 11.10
CA GLY A 69 -13.22 15.17 11.04
C GLY A 69 -12.28 14.06 10.56
N LEU A 70 -12.79 12.85 10.27
CA LEU A 70 -12.02 11.77 9.67
C LEU A 70 -12.04 11.85 8.13
N ILE A 71 -10.93 11.46 7.53
CA ILE A 71 -10.77 11.28 6.11
C ILE A 71 -10.69 9.78 5.85
N LEU A 72 -11.76 9.20 5.28
CA LEU A 72 -11.82 7.79 4.92
C LEU A 72 -11.40 7.59 3.47
N ALA A 73 -10.34 6.83 3.27
CA ALA A 73 -9.87 6.42 1.96
C ALA A 73 -10.07 4.91 1.78
N THR A 74 -10.72 4.51 0.69
CA THR A 74 -10.80 3.10 0.29
C THR A 74 -10.60 2.96 -1.22
N LYS A 75 -10.56 1.70 -1.73
CA LYS A 75 -10.10 1.40 -3.08
C LYS A 75 -10.92 0.29 -3.72
N THR A 76 -11.01 0.32 -5.05
CA THR A 76 -11.57 -0.78 -5.83
C THR A 76 -10.56 -1.36 -6.82
N LEU A 77 -10.50 -2.70 -6.89
CA LEU A 77 -9.76 -3.43 -7.93
C LEU A 77 -10.59 -3.61 -9.21
N SER A 78 -11.91 -3.37 -9.16
CA SER A 78 -12.77 -3.52 -10.35
C SER A 78 -12.42 -2.48 -11.40
N ARG A 79 -12.49 -2.93 -12.66
CA ARG A 79 -12.38 -2.09 -13.85
C ARG A 79 -13.70 -2.06 -14.65
N LYS A 80 -14.74 -2.74 -14.14
CA LYS A 80 -16.07 -2.76 -14.75
C LYS A 80 -17.01 -1.84 -13.96
N PRO A 81 -17.88 -1.05 -14.63
CA PRO A 81 -18.80 -0.13 -13.97
C PRO A 81 -19.63 -0.78 -12.85
N GLU A 82 -20.22 -1.95 -13.13
CA GLU A 82 -21.06 -2.66 -12.16
C GLU A 82 -20.25 -3.13 -10.95
N GLY A 83 -19.01 -3.55 -11.17
CA GLY A 83 -18.09 -3.98 -10.11
C GLY A 83 -17.62 -2.79 -9.25
N ILE A 84 -17.37 -1.63 -9.85
CA ILE A 84 -17.03 -0.40 -9.11
C ILE A 84 -18.19 0.04 -8.23
N ALA A 85 -19.41 0.08 -8.78
CA ALA A 85 -20.62 0.43 -8.05
C ALA A 85 -20.89 -0.56 -6.90
N LYS A 86 -20.74 -1.87 -7.16
CA LYS A 86 -20.88 -2.91 -6.13
C LYS A 86 -19.86 -2.75 -5.01
N HIS A 87 -18.56 -2.57 -5.34
CA HIS A 87 -17.51 -2.40 -4.34
C HIS A 87 -17.74 -1.12 -3.52
N LEU A 88 -18.14 -0.01 -4.14
CA LEU A 88 -18.45 1.21 -3.41
C LEU A 88 -19.62 1.01 -2.43
N GLN A 89 -20.70 0.36 -2.85
CA GLN A 89 -21.84 0.08 -1.97
C GLN A 89 -21.43 -0.83 -0.80
N GLN A 90 -20.59 -1.83 -1.03
CA GLN A 90 -20.04 -2.68 0.01
C GLN A 90 -19.16 -1.89 0.99
N SER A 91 -18.27 -1.04 0.48
CA SER A 91 -17.40 -0.19 1.29
C SER A 91 -18.19 0.77 2.18
N LEU A 92 -19.23 1.43 1.62
CA LEU A 92 -20.11 2.29 2.39
C LEU A 92 -20.82 1.53 3.53
N SER A 93 -21.35 0.35 3.23
CA SER A 93 -22.03 -0.50 4.22
C SER A 93 -21.06 -0.99 5.30
N GLN A 94 -19.88 -1.49 4.95
CA GLN A 94 -18.91 -2.02 5.91
C GLN A 94 -18.30 -0.93 6.78
N LEU A 95 -18.03 0.24 6.22
CA LEU A 95 -17.51 1.39 6.94
C LEU A 95 -18.58 2.13 7.75
N GLY A 96 -19.88 1.81 7.55
CA GLY A 96 -20.99 2.44 8.25
C GLY A 96 -21.10 3.95 7.98
N THR A 97 -20.96 4.38 6.71
CA THR A 97 -20.96 5.79 6.32
C THR A 97 -21.71 5.99 5.00
N ASP A 98 -22.24 7.19 4.80
CA ASP A 98 -22.99 7.56 3.59
C ASP A 98 -22.08 8.03 2.45
N TYR A 99 -20.82 8.36 2.75
CA TYR A 99 -19.85 8.84 1.78
C TYR A 99 -18.41 8.45 2.13
N ILE A 100 -17.57 8.33 1.10
CA ILE A 100 -16.12 8.14 1.19
C ILE A 100 -15.43 9.46 0.84
N ASP A 101 -14.43 9.89 1.62
CA ASP A 101 -13.70 11.12 1.33
C ASP A 101 -12.78 10.94 0.11
N LEU A 102 -12.07 9.80 0.01
CA LEU A 102 -11.17 9.49 -1.08
C LEU A 102 -11.40 8.06 -1.59
N TYR A 103 -11.91 7.94 -2.81
CA TYR A 103 -12.09 6.64 -3.46
C TYR A 103 -11.03 6.44 -4.54
N GLN A 104 -10.29 5.34 -4.48
CA GLN A 104 -9.10 5.16 -5.30
C GLN A 104 -9.23 3.98 -6.27
N MET A 105 -8.77 4.19 -7.52
CA MET A 105 -8.54 3.10 -8.46
C MET A 105 -7.30 2.33 -8.01
N HIS A 106 -7.48 1.08 -7.58
CA HIS A 106 -6.45 0.28 -6.93
C HIS A 106 -5.53 -0.40 -7.93
N SER A 107 -4.19 -0.32 -7.72
CA SER A 107 -3.17 -1.06 -8.50
C SER A 107 -3.25 -0.84 -10.01
N VAL A 108 -3.22 0.41 -10.44
CA VAL A 108 -3.05 0.78 -11.85
C VAL A 108 -1.55 0.86 -12.11
N SER A 109 -0.95 -0.24 -12.58
CA SER A 109 0.51 -0.40 -12.64
C SER A 109 1.02 -0.78 -14.03
N ASP A 110 0.23 -0.56 -15.08
CA ASP A 110 0.63 -0.65 -16.47
C ASP A 110 -0.10 0.39 -17.32
N PHE A 111 0.48 0.75 -18.46
CA PHE A 111 -0.07 1.79 -19.34
C PHE A 111 -1.41 1.41 -19.97
N ALA A 112 -1.60 0.14 -20.33
CA ALA A 112 -2.85 -0.31 -20.96
C ALA A 112 -4.02 -0.19 -19.97
N THR A 113 -3.80 -0.58 -18.72
CA THR A 113 -4.78 -0.41 -17.63
C THR A 113 -5.06 1.08 -17.39
N LEU A 114 -4.02 1.93 -17.34
CA LEU A 114 -4.22 3.37 -17.14
C LEU A 114 -5.01 3.98 -18.28
N ASP A 115 -4.67 3.67 -19.53
CA ASP A 115 -5.37 4.19 -20.72
C ASP A 115 -6.82 3.73 -20.76
N PHE A 116 -7.10 2.49 -20.40
CA PHE A 116 -8.47 2.00 -20.23
C PHE A 116 -9.23 2.73 -19.11
N VAL A 117 -8.60 2.94 -17.96
CA VAL A 117 -9.22 3.70 -16.86
C VAL A 117 -9.59 5.12 -17.28
N LEU A 118 -8.74 5.77 -18.07
CA LEU A 118 -8.91 7.15 -18.54
C LEU A 118 -9.79 7.29 -19.80
N SER A 119 -10.13 6.18 -20.46
CA SER A 119 -10.89 6.21 -21.71
C SER A 119 -12.30 6.81 -21.52
N PRO A 120 -12.89 7.43 -22.56
CA PRO A 120 -14.26 7.91 -22.51
C PRO A 120 -15.25 6.77 -22.16
N GLY A 121 -16.09 6.98 -21.15
CA GLY A 121 -16.99 5.93 -20.64
C GLY A 121 -16.29 4.79 -19.87
N GLY A 122 -15.00 4.91 -19.64
CA GLY A 122 -14.21 3.92 -18.88
C GLY A 122 -14.45 3.94 -17.37
N PRO A 123 -13.68 3.15 -16.61
CA PRO A 123 -13.85 3.00 -15.17
C PRO A 123 -13.91 4.32 -14.39
N LEU A 124 -13.13 5.32 -14.79
CA LEU A 124 -13.07 6.62 -14.13
C LEU A 124 -14.42 7.36 -14.21
N SER A 125 -15.16 7.24 -15.33
CA SER A 125 -16.47 7.90 -15.46
C SER A 125 -17.47 7.39 -14.43
N THR A 126 -17.43 6.11 -14.07
CA THR A 126 -18.28 5.56 -13.00
C THR A 126 -17.96 6.17 -11.63
N MET A 127 -16.67 6.43 -11.36
CA MET A 127 -16.27 7.12 -10.12
C MET A 127 -16.71 8.59 -10.14
N GLU A 128 -16.62 9.25 -11.29
CA GLU A 128 -17.10 10.64 -11.47
C GLU A 128 -18.62 10.75 -11.25
N ASP A 129 -19.39 9.78 -11.71
CA ASP A 129 -20.83 9.73 -11.45
C ASP A 129 -21.14 9.48 -9.96
N ALA A 130 -20.38 8.61 -9.29
CA ALA A 130 -20.47 8.42 -7.84
C ALA A 130 -20.10 9.70 -7.07
N LYS A 131 -19.16 10.50 -7.59
CA LYS A 131 -18.79 11.81 -7.03
C LYS A 131 -19.94 12.82 -7.21
N LYS A 132 -20.54 12.91 -8.38
CA LYS A 132 -21.73 13.75 -8.63
C LYS A 132 -22.91 13.37 -7.73
N ALA A 133 -23.06 12.06 -7.44
CA ALA A 133 -24.08 11.54 -6.55
C ALA A 133 -23.77 11.76 -5.05
N GLY A 134 -22.63 12.36 -4.71
CA GLY A 134 -22.21 12.63 -3.33
C GLY A 134 -21.75 11.40 -2.54
N LYS A 135 -21.60 10.24 -3.20
CA LYS A 135 -21.15 8.98 -2.55
C LYS A 135 -19.63 8.98 -2.31
N ILE A 136 -18.88 9.71 -3.12
CA ILE A 136 -17.45 9.95 -2.93
C ILE A 136 -17.14 11.42 -3.08
N ARG A 137 -16.12 11.92 -2.39
CA ARG A 137 -15.74 13.36 -2.47
C ARG A 137 -14.58 13.58 -3.42
N HIS A 138 -13.57 12.71 -3.40
CA HIS A 138 -12.35 12.83 -4.20
C HIS A 138 -12.00 11.51 -4.85
N ILE A 139 -11.29 11.59 -5.99
CA ILE A 139 -10.87 10.44 -6.77
C ILE A 139 -9.35 10.37 -6.80
N GLY A 140 -8.82 9.20 -6.40
CA GLY A 140 -7.38 8.91 -6.43
C GLY A 140 -7.06 7.68 -7.26
N VAL A 141 -5.75 7.44 -7.39
CA VAL A 141 -5.20 6.24 -8.03
C VAL A 141 -4.01 5.71 -7.24
N THR A 142 -3.79 4.40 -7.27
CA THR A 142 -2.60 3.80 -6.68
C THR A 142 -1.79 3.07 -7.74
N SER A 143 -0.47 3.20 -7.71
CA SER A 143 0.45 2.53 -8.63
C SER A 143 1.70 2.03 -7.91
N HIS A 144 2.36 1.02 -8.50
CA HIS A 144 3.69 0.57 -8.10
C HIS A 144 4.72 0.84 -9.22
N GLN A 145 4.29 1.38 -10.34
CA GLN A 145 5.11 1.70 -11.50
C GLN A 145 5.29 3.21 -11.61
N LEU A 146 6.54 3.68 -11.55
CA LEU A 146 6.85 5.11 -11.51
C LEU A 146 6.35 5.84 -12.76
N ASP A 147 6.61 5.31 -13.95
CA ASP A 147 6.21 5.97 -15.21
C ASP A 147 4.68 6.00 -15.38
N VAL A 148 3.99 4.96 -14.93
CA VAL A 148 2.52 4.93 -14.90
C VAL A 148 1.97 5.95 -13.91
N ALA A 149 2.57 6.06 -12.72
CA ALA A 149 2.20 7.07 -11.73
C ALA A 149 2.42 8.49 -12.26
N LYS A 150 3.53 8.76 -12.93
CA LYS A 150 3.83 10.05 -13.58
C LYS A 150 2.78 10.39 -14.64
N LYS A 151 2.43 9.45 -15.52
CA LYS A 151 1.38 9.62 -16.52
C LYS A 151 0.01 9.86 -15.89
N ALA A 152 -0.31 9.14 -14.81
CA ALA A 152 -1.57 9.34 -14.08
C ALA A 152 -1.64 10.75 -13.46
N VAL A 153 -0.58 11.25 -12.84
CA VAL A 153 -0.51 12.62 -12.28
C VAL A 153 -0.64 13.65 -13.41
N ALA A 154 0.13 13.51 -14.49
CA ALA A 154 0.11 14.43 -15.63
C ALA A 154 -1.23 14.45 -16.38
N SER A 155 -2.06 13.40 -16.27
CA SER A 155 -3.40 13.36 -16.88
C SER A 155 -4.35 14.41 -16.32
N GLY A 156 -4.08 14.93 -15.10
CA GLY A 156 -4.95 15.88 -14.41
C GLY A 156 -6.26 15.29 -13.87
N ARG A 157 -6.54 14.00 -14.14
CA ARG A 157 -7.81 13.33 -13.84
C ARG A 157 -7.92 12.81 -12.40
N PHE A 158 -6.80 12.66 -11.68
CA PHE A 158 -6.76 12.21 -10.31
C PHE A 158 -6.39 13.34 -9.36
N GLU A 159 -6.96 13.33 -8.16
CA GLU A 159 -6.71 14.33 -7.11
C GLU A 159 -5.61 13.86 -6.16
N THR A 160 -5.37 12.53 -6.09
CA THR A 160 -4.27 11.93 -5.33
C THR A 160 -3.61 10.80 -6.10
N ILE A 161 -2.32 10.60 -5.82
CA ILE A 161 -1.57 9.41 -6.21
C ILE A 161 -1.05 8.72 -4.96
N MET A 162 -1.22 7.40 -4.85
CA MET A 162 -0.59 6.59 -3.82
C MET A 162 0.52 5.75 -4.46
N PHE A 163 1.74 5.90 -3.93
CA PHE A 163 2.94 5.27 -4.47
C PHE A 163 3.87 4.80 -3.34
N PRO A 164 4.64 3.70 -3.50
CA PRO A 164 5.65 3.31 -2.51
C PRO A 164 6.74 4.37 -2.37
N PHE A 165 7.04 4.73 -1.12
CA PHE A 165 8.11 5.68 -0.85
C PHE A 165 8.78 5.38 0.50
N ASN A 166 10.08 5.25 0.50
CA ASN A 166 10.93 5.07 1.68
C ASN A 166 12.39 5.27 1.26
N PHE A 167 13.34 5.22 2.17
CA PHE A 167 14.75 5.45 1.81
C PHE A 167 15.40 4.34 0.96
N VAL A 168 14.74 3.20 0.76
CA VAL A 168 15.18 2.14 -0.17
C VAL A 168 14.55 2.33 -1.56
N THR A 169 13.26 2.72 -1.58
CA THR A 169 12.48 3.05 -2.79
C THR A 169 12.29 4.57 -2.82
N ASP A 170 13.32 5.30 -3.24
CA ASP A 170 13.37 6.76 -3.13
C ASP A 170 13.26 7.50 -4.47
N GLU A 171 13.02 6.81 -5.58
CA GLU A 171 12.90 7.38 -6.92
C GLU A 171 11.78 8.43 -7.01
N ALA A 172 10.71 8.23 -6.23
CA ALA A 172 9.61 9.19 -6.16
C ALA A 172 10.05 10.58 -5.70
N ALA A 173 11.10 10.69 -4.88
CA ALA A 173 11.58 11.97 -4.37
C ALA A 173 12.04 12.91 -5.49
N VAL A 174 12.66 12.36 -6.53
CA VAL A 174 13.26 13.11 -7.64
C VAL A 174 12.25 13.35 -8.77
N GLU A 175 11.40 12.38 -9.06
CA GLU A 175 10.57 12.42 -10.26
C GLU A 175 9.08 12.66 -9.96
N LEU A 176 8.51 11.97 -8.99
CA LEU A 176 7.06 11.99 -8.78
C LEU A 176 6.60 13.10 -7.83
N LEU A 177 7.33 13.35 -6.74
CA LEU A 177 6.96 14.42 -5.79
C LEU A 177 7.00 15.82 -6.41
N PRO A 178 8.01 16.21 -7.24
CA PRO A 178 7.98 17.48 -7.96
C PRO A 178 6.78 17.59 -8.90
N LEU A 179 6.46 16.50 -9.62
CA LEU A 179 5.32 16.45 -10.54
C LEU A 179 3.99 16.58 -9.79
N CYS A 180 3.83 15.92 -8.64
CA CYS A 180 2.66 16.06 -7.79
C CYS A 180 2.48 17.52 -7.33
N ARG A 181 3.56 18.20 -6.95
CA ARG A 181 3.51 19.63 -6.57
C ARG A 181 3.10 20.51 -7.75
N GLN A 182 3.65 20.26 -8.94
CA GLN A 182 3.33 21.03 -10.14
C GLN A 182 1.84 20.91 -10.53
N HIS A 183 1.23 19.73 -10.36
CA HIS A 183 -0.16 19.45 -10.70
C HIS A 183 -1.13 19.58 -9.52
N ASP A 184 -0.66 19.99 -8.36
CA ASP A 184 -1.39 20.03 -7.09
C ASP A 184 -2.11 18.70 -6.76
N VAL A 185 -1.45 17.57 -7.05
CA VAL A 185 -1.93 16.22 -6.74
C VAL A 185 -1.40 15.80 -5.38
N GLY A 186 -2.28 15.34 -4.48
CA GLY A 186 -1.88 14.84 -3.16
C GLY A 186 -1.07 13.56 -3.27
N PHE A 187 0.10 13.53 -2.62
CA PHE A 187 0.95 12.33 -2.57
C PHE A 187 0.71 11.54 -1.29
N ILE A 188 0.34 10.27 -1.45
CA ILE A 188 0.16 9.32 -0.35
C ILE A 188 1.25 8.26 -0.45
N ASP A 189 2.10 8.22 0.57
CA ASP A 189 3.17 7.25 0.69
C ASP A 189 2.64 5.92 1.25
N MET A 190 2.70 4.88 0.47
CA MET A 190 2.50 3.50 0.93
C MET A 190 3.83 2.78 1.13
N LYS A 191 3.88 1.86 2.10
CA LYS A 191 5.08 1.08 2.46
C LYS A 191 6.25 1.92 3.01
N PRO A 192 6.01 2.84 3.95
CA PRO A 192 7.06 3.64 4.58
C PRO A 192 8.17 2.78 5.23
N LEU A 193 7.83 1.58 5.65
CA LEU A 193 8.76 0.58 6.22
C LEU A 193 9.09 -0.56 5.23
N ALA A 194 9.05 -0.29 3.91
CA ALA A 194 9.34 -1.28 2.86
C ALA A 194 8.59 -2.61 3.05
N GLY A 195 7.33 -2.53 3.52
CA GLY A 195 6.53 -3.72 3.79
C GLY A 195 6.97 -4.53 5.03
N GLY A 196 7.67 -3.90 5.96
CA GLY A 196 8.18 -4.51 7.20
C GLY A 196 9.65 -4.91 7.10
N MET A 197 10.31 -4.69 5.96
CA MET A 197 11.75 -5.00 5.80
C MET A 197 12.66 -3.93 6.43
N ILE A 198 12.19 -2.70 6.59
CA ILE A 198 12.86 -1.66 7.37
C ILE A 198 12.41 -1.80 8.82
N SER A 199 13.27 -2.30 9.68
CA SER A 199 12.99 -2.50 11.12
C SER A 199 13.20 -1.24 11.96
N ASN A 200 13.97 -0.25 11.48
CA ASN A 200 14.24 0.99 12.20
C ASN A 200 13.23 2.07 11.83
N ALA A 201 12.13 2.13 12.59
CA ALA A 201 11.07 3.11 12.38
C ALA A 201 11.58 4.56 12.56
N THR A 202 12.48 4.82 13.49
CA THR A 202 13.03 6.16 13.74
C THR A 202 13.68 6.73 12.48
N ILE A 203 14.58 5.98 11.85
CA ILE A 203 15.27 6.42 10.62
C ILE A 203 14.26 6.58 9.48
N ALA A 204 13.33 5.62 9.32
CA ALA A 204 12.34 5.66 8.26
C ALA A 204 11.44 6.90 8.34
N PHE A 205 10.87 7.20 9.50
CA PHE A 205 9.99 8.36 9.65
C PHE A 205 10.76 9.68 9.62
N LYS A 206 11.96 9.77 10.21
CA LYS A 206 12.81 10.95 10.07
C LYS A 206 13.16 11.24 8.60
N TYR A 207 13.44 10.21 7.80
CA TYR A 207 13.65 10.37 6.36
C TYR A 207 12.40 10.93 5.66
N LEU A 208 11.25 10.30 5.84
CA LEU A 208 10.00 10.70 5.18
C LEU A 208 9.55 12.11 5.57
N PHE A 209 9.78 12.50 6.81
CA PHE A 209 9.41 13.82 7.30
C PHE A 209 10.28 14.98 6.78
N GLN A 210 11.35 14.68 6.06
CA GLN A 210 12.11 15.70 5.30
C GLN A 210 11.37 16.15 4.03
N PHE A 211 10.35 15.41 3.58
CA PHE A 211 9.60 15.71 2.37
C PHE A 211 8.26 16.39 2.69
N PRO A 212 8.15 17.72 2.52
CA PRO A 212 6.87 18.40 2.69
C PRO A 212 5.85 17.91 1.68
N GLY A 213 4.59 17.75 2.12
CA GLY A 213 3.49 17.33 1.25
C GLY A 213 3.37 15.80 1.09
N VAL A 214 4.15 15.01 1.82
CA VAL A 214 4.02 13.56 1.88
C VAL A 214 3.14 13.17 3.07
N LEU A 215 2.02 12.49 2.78
CA LEU A 215 1.20 11.80 3.74
C LEU A 215 1.61 10.33 3.76
N THR A 216 2.12 9.82 4.88
CA THR A 216 2.55 8.42 4.97
C THR A 216 1.52 7.55 5.68
N ILE A 217 1.26 6.35 5.14
CA ILE A 217 0.29 5.39 5.69
C ILE A 217 0.97 4.08 6.10
N PRO A 218 1.66 4.04 7.26
CA PRO A 218 2.17 2.79 7.79
C PRO A 218 1.05 1.79 8.03
N GLY A 219 1.32 0.52 7.72
CA GLY A 219 0.47 -0.57 8.21
C GLY A 219 0.67 -0.71 9.71
N ILE A 220 -0.41 -0.67 10.47
CA ILE A 220 -0.38 -0.73 11.95
C ILE A 220 -1.24 -1.91 12.40
N GLU A 221 -0.65 -2.82 13.17
CA GLU A 221 -1.36 -3.94 13.77
C GLU A 221 -1.23 -4.00 15.30
N LYS A 222 -0.38 -3.17 15.89
CA LYS A 222 -0.19 -3.09 17.34
C LYS A 222 -0.26 -1.66 17.82
N VAL A 223 -0.87 -1.47 19.00
CA VAL A 223 -0.96 -0.15 19.66
C VAL A 223 0.42 0.48 19.85
N GLN A 224 1.42 -0.31 20.19
CA GLN A 224 2.80 0.15 20.41
C GLN A 224 3.43 0.77 19.16
N GLU A 225 3.05 0.31 17.96
CA GLU A 225 3.59 0.81 16.70
C GLU A 225 3.18 2.27 16.46
N ILE A 226 1.90 2.60 16.62
CA ILE A 226 1.46 4.00 16.48
C ILE A 226 2.00 4.87 17.61
N GLU A 227 2.11 4.36 18.83
CA GLU A 227 2.71 5.11 19.95
C GLU A 227 4.20 5.38 19.73
N GLU A 228 4.93 4.44 19.12
CA GLU A 228 6.32 4.64 18.72
C GLU A 228 6.43 5.73 17.66
N ILE A 229 5.61 5.67 16.62
CA ILE A 229 5.57 6.68 15.55
C ILE A 229 5.31 8.07 16.13
N VAL A 230 4.31 8.20 17.02
CA VAL A 230 4.01 9.49 17.66
C VAL A 230 5.20 10.01 18.46
N ARG A 231 5.88 9.15 19.25
CA ARG A 231 7.09 9.54 19.99
C ARG A 231 8.22 10.02 19.08
N ILE A 232 8.39 9.38 17.91
CA ILE A 232 9.38 9.82 16.91
C ILE A 232 9.02 11.22 16.41
N LEU A 233 7.74 11.48 16.14
CA LEU A 233 7.25 12.76 15.62
C LEU A 233 7.31 13.90 16.62
N ASP A 234 7.23 13.60 17.91
CA ASP A 234 7.36 14.58 19.00
C ASP A 234 8.83 14.92 19.31
N GLY A 235 9.76 14.14 18.75
CA GLY A 235 11.20 14.34 18.90
C GLY A 235 11.84 15.13 17.76
N PRO A 236 13.18 15.27 17.78
CA PRO A 236 13.93 15.93 16.69
C PRO A 236 13.87 15.07 15.42
N LEU A 237 13.37 15.66 14.32
CA LEU A 237 13.16 14.99 13.04
C LEU A 237 14.40 15.02 12.12
N ALA A 238 15.42 15.82 12.42
CA ALA A 238 16.67 15.82 11.67
C ALA A 238 17.42 14.49 11.89
N LEU A 239 17.92 13.89 10.80
CA LEU A 239 18.79 12.73 10.88
C LEU A 239 20.17 13.15 11.41
N THR A 240 20.64 12.49 12.44
CA THR A 240 22.04 12.59 12.90
C THR A 240 22.97 11.90 11.91
N ASP A 241 24.28 12.18 11.98
CA ASP A 241 25.25 11.53 11.09
C ASP A 241 25.35 10.02 11.33
N ALA A 242 25.18 9.56 12.57
CA ALA A 242 25.09 8.14 12.89
C ALA A 242 23.84 7.49 12.23
N GLU A 243 22.67 8.16 12.28
CA GLU A 243 21.45 7.67 11.62
C GLU A 243 21.56 7.69 10.08
N LYS A 244 22.25 8.68 9.50
CA LYS A 244 22.56 8.69 8.05
C LYS A 244 23.47 7.55 7.65
N GLY A 245 24.48 7.23 8.44
CA GLY A 245 25.38 6.09 8.24
C GLY A 245 24.61 4.76 8.29
N GLU A 246 23.76 4.58 9.28
CA GLU A 246 22.92 3.39 9.42
C GLU A 246 21.89 3.29 8.28
N MET A 247 21.27 4.40 7.87
CA MET A 247 20.37 4.45 6.72
C MET A 247 21.07 3.98 5.44
N ALA A 248 22.29 4.47 5.19
CA ALA A 248 23.08 4.07 4.02
C ALA A 248 23.41 2.56 4.05
N ARG A 249 23.78 2.04 5.21
CA ARG A 249 24.03 0.60 5.41
C ARG A 249 22.78 -0.25 5.13
N LEU A 250 21.63 0.15 5.70
CA LEU A 250 20.36 -0.54 5.47
C LEU A 250 19.92 -0.45 4.00
N LYS A 251 20.08 0.72 3.36
CA LYS A 251 19.79 0.89 1.92
C LYS A 251 20.63 -0.06 1.06
N GLN A 252 21.92 -0.19 1.36
CA GLN A 252 22.80 -1.12 0.65
C GLN A 252 22.39 -2.58 0.85
N GLN A 253 22.11 -2.99 2.08
CA GLN A 253 21.73 -4.36 2.41
C GLN A 253 20.38 -4.76 1.78
N LEU A 254 19.39 -3.89 1.89
CA LEU A 254 18.05 -4.14 1.33
C LEU A 254 18.05 -3.99 -0.19
N GLY A 255 18.76 -3.00 -0.74
CA GLY A 255 18.79 -2.73 -2.17
C GLY A 255 19.24 -3.92 -3.01
N ALA A 256 20.11 -4.76 -2.49
CA ALA A 256 20.55 -5.99 -3.15
C ALA A 256 19.48 -7.10 -3.23
N ARG A 257 18.39 -6.99 -2.45
CA ARG A 257 17.37 -8.06 -2.32
C ARG A 257 15.93 -7.53 -2.30
N PHE A 258 15.71 -6.24 -2.41
CA PHE A 258 14.39 -5.65 -2.31
C PHE A 258 13.72 -5.54 -3.68
N CYS A 259 12.60 -6.24 -3.88
CA CYS A 259 11.81 -6.13 -5.10
C CYS A 259 10.91 -4.89 -5.07
N HIS A 260 11.13 -3.95 -5.97
CA HIS A 260 10.34 -2.72 -6.13
C HIS A 260 8.97 -2.97 -6.77
N ARG A 261 8.68 -4.19 -7.26
CA ARG A 261 7.44 -4.58 -7.95
C ARG A 261 7.18 -3.77 -9.22
N CYS A 262 8.24 -3.40 -9.90
CA CYS A 262 8.17 -2.65 -11.16
C CYS A 262 7.81 -3.52 -12.38
N ASP A 263 7.82 -4.85 -12.25
CA ASP A 263 7.45 -5.86 -13.25
C ASP A 263 8.24 -5.81 -14.58
N TYR A 264 9.36 -5.05 -14.66
CA TYR A 264 10.24 -5.09 -15.84
C TYR A 264 10.80 -6.50 -16.12
N CYS A 265 10.89 -7.34 -15.09
CA CYS A 265 11.27 -8.76 -15.22
C CYS A 265 10.22 -9.62 -15.93
N GLN A 266 9.00 -9.15 -16.13
CA GLN A 266 7.94 -9.85 -16.86
C GLN A 266 8.04 -9.62 -18.38
N PRO A 267 7.44 -10.52 -19.22
CA PRO A 267 6.81 -11.76 -18.84
C PRO A 267 7.81 -12.88 -18.51
N CYS A 268 7.43 -13.79 -17.60
CA CYS A 268 8.18 -15.04 -17.39
C CYS A 268 7.63 -16.12 -18.32
N LYS A 269 8.51 -16.85 -19.02
CA LYS A 269 8.10 -17.92 -19.93
C LYS A 269 7.41 -19.10 -19.24
N GLU A 270 7.71 -19.31 -17.95
CA GLU A 270 7.05 -20.33 -17.12
C GLU A 270 5.76 -19.79 -16.44
N GLY A 271 5.34 -18.57 -16.76
CA GLY A 271 4.12 -17.97 -16.22
C GLY A 271 4.20 -17.62 -14.73
N ILE A 272 5.40 -17.47 -14.17
CA ILE A 272 5.61 -17.10 -12.76
C ILE A 272 5.29 -15.62 -12.57
N ALA A 273 4.46 -15.30 -11.59
CA ALA A 273 4.24 -13.93 -11.14
C ALA A 273 5.42 -13.46 -10.28
N ILE A 274 6.53 -13.11 -10.93
CA ILE A 274 7.84 -12.88 -10.29
C ILE A 274 7.72 -11.91 -9.12
N SER A 275 7.12 -10.74 -9.31
CA SER A 275 7.00 -9.74 -8.24
C SER A 275 6.18 -10.20 -7.04
N THR A 276 5.25 -11.14 -7.23
CA THR A 276 4.52 -11.78 -6.14
C THR A 276 5.45 -12.68 -5.33
N VAL A 277 6.19 -13.57 -5.99
CA VAL A 277 7.14 -14.46 -5.32
C VAL A 277 8.22 -13.66 -4.61
N MET A 278 8.81 -12.67 -5.28
CA MET A 278 9.85 -11.79 -4.73
C MET A 278 9.40 -10.96 -3.51
N THR A 279 8.11 -10.83 -3.27
CA THR A 279 7.56 -10.12 -2.10
C THR A 279 6.95 -11.05 -1.06
N TYR A 280 7.18 -12.35 -1.15
CA TYR A 280 6.62 -13.35 -0.25
C TYR A 280 6.82 -13.03 1.25
N PRO A 281 8.00 -12.63 1.76
CA PRO A 281 8.15 -12.30 3.18
C PRO A 281 7.18 -11.20 3.65
N SER A 282 6.96 -10.21 2.80
CA SER A 282 6.02 -9.12 3.05
C SER A 282 4.54 -9.58 2.96
N LEU A 283 4.22 -10.53 2.09
CA LEU A 283 2.88 -11.12 1.99
C LEU A 283 2.57 -11.97 3.21
N ALA A 284 3.50 -12.85 3.61
CA ALA A 284 3.39 -13.70 4.79
C ALA A 284 3.20 -12.89 6.08
N ALA A 285 3.89 -11.75 6.18
CA ALA A 285 3.77 -10.87 7.33
C ALA A 285 2.45 -10.08 7.40
N ARG A 286 1.60 -10.03 6.36
CA ARG A 286 0.46 -9.09 6.30
C ARG A 286 -0.86 -9.69 5.85
N LEU A 287 -0.83 -10.82 5.14
CA LEU A 287 -2.05 -11.44 4.63
C LEU A 287 -2.56 -12.51 5.60
N PRO A 288 -3.89 -12.73 5.63
CA PRO A 288 -4.45 -13.88 6.32
C PRO A 288 -3.91 -15.19 5.73
N ALA A 289 -3.52 -16.12 6.61
CA ALA A 289 -2.89 -17.39 6.23
C ALA A 289 -3.75 -18.22 5.26
N GLU A 290 -5.07 -18.24 5.44
CA GLU A 290 -5.99 -18.93 4.55
C GLU A 290 -5.88 -18.43 3.10
N GLY A 291 -5.92 -17.11 2.88
CA GLY A 291 -5.79 -16.51 1.55
C GLY A 291 -4.40 -16.70 0.94
N LEU A 292 -3.37 -16.79 1.80
CA LEU A 292 -1.98 -16.94 1.38
C LEU A 292 -1.66 -18.38 0.99
N TYR A 293 -2.17 -19.39 1.70
CA TYR A 293 -1.79 -20.80 1.48
C TYR A 293 -2.83 -21.59 0.69
N ASN A 294 -4.12 -21.31 0.86
CA ASN A 294 -5.21 -22.04 0.20
C ASN A 294 -5.96 -21.20 -0.86
N GLY A 295 -5.63 -19.90 -0.99
CA GLY A 295 -6.32 -18.98 -1.89
C GLY A 295 -5.51 -18.55 -3.09
N PHE A 296 -5.90 -17.40 -3.63
CA PHE A 296 -5.31 -16.79 -4.83
C PHE A 296 -3.79 -16.63 -4.76
N TRP A 297 -3.27 -16.17 -3.63
CA TRP A 297 -1.82 -15.93 -3.46
C TRP A 297 -1.03 -17.24 -3.45
N GLY A 298 -1.58 -18.29 -2.83
CA GLY A 298 -0.97 -19.62 -2.83
C GLY A 298 -0.82 -20.18 -4.24
N ALA A 299 -1.88 -20.08 -5.06
CA ALA A 299 -1.82 -20.52 -6.45
C ALA A 299 -0.76 -19.79 -7.30
N LEU A 300 -0.46 -18.52 -6.97
CA LEU A 300 0.63 -17.78 -7.63
C LEU A 300 2.00 -18.22 -7.11
N MET A 301 2.14 -18.48 -5.80
CA MET A 301 3.39 -18.97 -5.20
C MET A 301 3.78 -20.35 -5.73
N GLU A 302 2.83 -21.27 -5.87
CA GLU A 302 3.07 -22.63 -6.36
C GLU A 302 3.68 -22.68 -7.76
N LYS A 303 3.40 -21.69 -8.61
CA LYS A 303 4.04 -21.58 -9.93
C LYS A 303 5.54 -21.35 -9.86
N ALA A 304 6.07 -20.89 -8.71
CA ALA A 304 7.50 -20.65 -8.54
C ALA A 304 8.33 -21.94 -8.67
N ALA A 305 7.74 -23.10 -8.37
CA ALA A 305 8.35 -24.42 -8.55
C ALA A 305 8.81 -24.68 -10.01
N ALA A 306 8.16 -24.05 -11.00
CA ALA A 306 8.50 -24.19 -12.41
C ALA A 306 9.70 -23.35 -12.85
N CYS A 307 10.38 -22.64 -11.94
CA CYS A 307 11.51 -21.78 -12.32
C CYS A 307 12.66 -22.58 -12.95
N SER A 308 12.90 -22.36 -14.24
CA SER A 308 13.97 -23.03 -15.00
C SER A 308 15.35 -22.37 -14.83
N LYS A 309 15.47 -21.35 -13.97
CA LYS A 309 16.71 -20.56 -13.75
C LYS A 309 17.33 -20.04 -15.05
N CYS A 310 16.51 -19.58 -16.00
CA CYS A 310 16.99 -19.06 -17.29
C CYS A 310 17.62 -17.67 -17.21
N HIS A 311 17.54 -16.98 -16.08
CA HIS A 311 18.08 -15.65 -15.77
C HIS A 311 17.55 -14.47 -16.63
N GLU A 312 16.64 -14.68 -17.58
CA GLU A 312 16.07 -13.61 -18.42
C GLU A 312 15.40 -12.49 -17.62
N CYS A 313 14.84 -12.82 -16.45
CA CYS A 313 14.25 -11.86 -15.53
C CYS A 313 15.29 -10.96 -14.85
N GLU A 314 16.50 -11.47 -14.61
CA GLU A 314 17.61 -10.75 -13.99
C GLU A 314 18.22 -9.74 -14.96
N GLU A 315 18.36 -10.11 -16.24
CA GLU A 315 18.82 -9.21 -17.31
C GLU A 315 17.91 -8.00 -17.47
N ARG A 316 16.59 -8.18 -17.25
CA ARG A 316 15.58 -7.10 -17.34
C ARG A 316 15.41 -6.32 -16.04
N CYS A 317 16.03 -6.76 -14.94
CA CYS A 317 15.86 -6.11 -13.64
C CYS A 317 16.77 -4.87 -13.53
N PRO A 318 16.22 -3.65 -13.43
CA PRO A 318 17.05 -2.44 -13.32
C PRO A 318 17.79 -2.35 -11.97
N TYR A 319 17.44 -3.20 -11.02
CA TYR A 319 18.07 -3.28 -9.69
C TYR A 319 19.04 -4.45 -9.58
N HIS A 320 19.28 -5.22 -10.66
CA HIS A 320 20.21 -6.35 -10.73
C HIS A 320 20.01 -7.37 -9.60
N LEU A 321 18.76 -7.64 -9.25
CA LEU A 321 18.43 -8.62 -8.20
C LEU A 321 18.72 -10.04 -8.69
N PRO A 322 19.26 -10.93 -7.83
CA PRO A 322 19.44 -12.35 -8.13
C PRO A 322 18.09 -13.09 -8.06
N ILE A 323 17.20 -12.80 -9.02
CA ILE A 323 15.79 -13.16 -8.99
C ILE A 323 15.59 -14.67 -8.94
N SER A 324 16.32 -15.44 -9.72
CA SER A 324 16.17 -16.90 -9.78
C SER A 324 16.54 -17.57 -8.46
N ASP A 325 17.57 -17.09 -7.76
CA ASP A 325 17.95 -17.63 -6.46
C ASP A 325 16.95 -17.19 -5.38
N MET A 326 16.48 -15.94 -5.43
CA MET A 326 15.45 -15.45 -4.52
C MET A 326 14.10 -16.13 -4.70
N ILE A 327 13.72 -16.49 -5.95
CA ILE A 327 12.52 -17.28 -6.21
C ILE A 327 12.64 -18.65 -5.53
N ALA A 328 13.79 -19.33 -5.66
CA ALA A 328 14.00 -20.63 -5.03
C ALA A 328 13.92 -20.53 -3.49
N GLU A 329 14.59 -19.54 -2.90
CA GLU A 329 14.59 -19.30 -1.44
C GLU A 329 13.18 -19.00 -0.91
N PHE A 330 12.46 -18.08 -1.56
CA PHE A 330 11.13 -17.69 -1.08
C PHE A 330 10.07 -18.75 -1.34
N TYR A 331 10.25 -19.59 -2.37
CA TYR A 331 9.41 -20.74 -2.58
C TYR A 331 9.63 -21.81 -1.50
N GLU A 332 10.88 -22.12 -1.16
CA GLU A 332 11.22 -23.02 -0.05
C GLU A 332 10.63 -22.52 1.28
N GLN A 333 10.73 -21.22 1.54
CA GLN A 333 10.13 -20.63 2.73
C GLN A 333 8.60 -20.75 2.72
N TYR A 334 7.96 -20.50 1.57
CA TYR A 334 6.52 -20.65 1.39
C TYR A 334 6.06 -22.09 1.69
N GLU A 335 6.78 -23.09 1.19
CA GLU A 335 6.43 -24.50 1.42
C GLU A 335 6.53 -24.85 2.92
N LYS A 336 7.59 -24.41 3.60
CA LYS A 336 7.74 -24.60 5.05
C LYS A 336 6.61 -23.94 5.84
N ASP A 337 6.28 -22.71 5.52
CA ASP A 337 5.22 -21.96 6.20
C ASP A 337 3.84 -22.58 5.94
N LYS A 338 3.58 -23.05 4.70
CA LYS A 338 2.35 -23.74 4.32
C LYS A 338 2.17 -25.07 5.08
N LEU A 339 3.23 -25.86 5.21
CA LEU A 339 3.23 -27.09 6.00
C LEU A 339 2.91 -26.82 7.47
N ASN A 340 3.55 -25.82 8.06
CA ASN A 340 3.29 -25.40 9.45
C ASN A 340 1.83 -24.97 9.64
N TYR A 341 1.26 -24.23 8.69
CA TYR A 341 -0.13 -23.82 8.73
C TYR A 341 -1.08 -25.02 8.66
N GLN A 342 -0.85 -26.00 7.76
CA GLN A 342 -1.66 -27.20 7.64
C GLN A 342 -1.57 -28.08 8.89
N GLY A 343 -0.39 -28.18 9.52
CA GLY A 343 -0.21 -28.89 10.77
C GLY A 343 -1.01 -28.29 11.94
N THR A 344 -1.21 -26.97 11.95
CA THR A 344 -2.02 -26.29 12.99
C THR A 344 -3.52 -26.39 12.75
N THR A 345 -3.97 -26.51 11.50
CA THR A 345 -5.41 -26.65 11.15
C THR A 345 -5.89 -28.09 11.19
N GLY A 346 -5.02 -29.08 10.99
CA GLY A 346 -5.35 -30.52 11.08
C GLY A 346 -5.41 -31.07 12.52
N ALA A 347 -5.01 -30.27 13.51
CA ALA A 347 -5.01 -30.64 14.94
C ALA A 347 -6.23 -30.10 15.72
N ARG A 348 -7.24 -29.58 15.03
CA ARG A 348 -8.49 -29.07 15.65
C ARG A 348 -9.67 -29.93 15.32
#